data_c728276eebcb4ba91ffbc0ea804ad581
#
_entry.id   c728276eebcb4ba91ffbc0ea804ad581
#
_cell.length_a   1.000
_cell.length_b   1.000
_cell.length_c   1.000
_cell.angle_alpha   90.00
_cell.angle_beta   90.00
_cell.angle_gamma   90.00
#
_symmetry.space_group_name_H-M   'P 1'
#
loop_
_entity.id
_entity.type
_entity.pdbx_description
1 polymer ?
#
loop_
_entity_poly.entity_id
_entity_poly.type
_entity_poly.pdbx_seq_one_letter_code
_entity_poly.pdbx_strand_id
1 'polypeptide(L)'
;FSSLTAYILDRKRNRYTSFAKTIITMPMLIPFQTIMISLLKVMTTINFSGSKVGLGIQYWGFGIPMATFIFFNFMETIPREIDESAYIDGADTFKTFSLVIFPLLKSVTFTVIVIDVMWIWNDFLLPLLMVNSSNDTKTLVLAAYSFVGQFNTQWHYAMASMVLAILPSVVIFILLQKYIVEGVVAGA
;
A
#
# COMPACT_ATOMS: atom_id res chain seq x y z
N PHE A 1 -0.69 7.83 7.70
CA PHE A 1 0.09 8.82 6.95
C PHE A 1 -0.67 9.31 5.72
N SER A 2 -0.98 8.44 4.76
CA SER A 2 -1.62 8.78 3.47
C SER A 2 -2.95 9.51 3.62
N SER A 3 -3.81 9.13 4.58
CA SER A 3 -5.09 9.80 4.84
C SER A 3 -4.92 11.25 5.33
N LEU A 4 -3.97 11.50 6.24
CA LEU A 4 -3.66 12.86 6.71
C LEU A 4 -3.06 13.71 5.59
N THR A 5 -2.18 13.11 4.77
CA THR A 5 -1.61 13.78 3.60
C THR A 5 -2.72 14.17 2.62
N ALA A 6 -3.62 13.25 2.30
CA ALA A 6 -4.77 13.50 1.43
C ALA A 6 -5.68 14.62 1.97
N TYR A 7 -5.93 14.62 3.28
CA TYR A 7 -6.70 15.67 3.96
C TYR A 7 -6.09 17.06 3.77
N ILE A 8 -4.77 17.19 4.02
CA ILE A 8 -4.08 18.48 3.85
C ILE A 8 -4.06 18.91 2.38
N LEU A 9 -3.83 17.98 1.45
CA LEU A 9 -3.80 18.25 0.02
C LEU A 9 -5.16 18.74 -0.51
N ASP A 10 -6.25 18.20 0.01
CA ASP A 10 -7.60 18.61 -0.40
C ASP A 10 -8.03 19.91 0.27
N ARG A 11 -7.88 20.05 1.59
CA ARG A 11 -8.39 21.20 2.34
C ARG A 11 -7.58 22.48 2.09
N LYS A 12 -6.28 22.37 1.84
CA LYS A 12 -5.39 23.52 1.56
C LYS A 12 -5.03 23.59 0.08
N ARG A 13 -6.06 23.72 -0.79
CA ARG A 13 -5.85 23.81 -2.25
C ARG A 13 -5.11 25.09 -2.64
N ASN A 14 -3.84 24.93 -2.99
CA ASN A 14 -3.00 25.98 -3.58
C ASN A 14 -1.98 25.36 -4.54
N ARG A 15 -1.17 26.19 -5.22
CA ARG A 15 -0.17 25.72 -6.19
C ARG A 15 0.85 24.74 -5.58
N TYR A 16 1.18 24.89 -4.31
CA TYR A 16 2.14 24.02 -3.64
C TYR A 16 1.56 22.65 -3.33
N THR A 17 0.34 22.60 -2.81
CA THR A 17 -0.35 21.32 -2.53
C THR A 17 -0.70 20.58 -3.81
N SER A 18 -1.05 21.28 -4.89
CA SER A 18 -1.26 20.69 -6.22
C SER A 18 0.02 20.06 -6.76
N PHE A 19 1.14 20.75 -6.63
CA PHE A 19 2.45 20.22 -7.00
C PHE A 19 2.86 19.03 -6.13
N ALA A 20 2.66 19.12 -4.81
CA ALA A 20 2.94 18.03 -3.88
C ALA A 20 2.09 16.78 -4.20
N LYS A 21 0.79 16.94 -4.50
CA LYS A 21 -0.08 15.86 -4.98
C LYS A 21 0.53 15.15 -6.18
N THR A 22 0.93 15.91 -7.19
CA THR A 22 1.54 15.37 -8.42
C THR A 22 2.81 14.59 -8.11
N ILE A 23 3.70 15.12 -7.28
CA ILE A 23 4.94 14.41 -6.89
C ILE A 23 4.65 13.11 -6.12
N ILE A 24 3.70 13.13 -5.19
CA ILE A 24 3.36 11.96 -4.39
C ILE A 24 2.71 10.86 -5.25
N THR A 25 1.87 11.23 -6.22
CA THR A 25 1.17 10.25 -7.07
C THR A 25 1.95 9.85 -8.33
N MET A 26 2.93 10.65 -8.77
CA MET A 26 3.74 10.37 -9.96
C MET A 26 4.41 8.98 -9.97
N PRO A 27 4.92 8.45 -8.84
CA PRO A 27 5.52 7.12 -8.81
C PRO A 27 4.61 5.98 -9.30
N MET A 28 3.28 6.14 -9.23
CA MET A 28 2.34 5.14 -9.76
C MET A 28 2.44 4.96 -11.29
N LEU A 29 2.94 5.98 -11.99
CA LEU A 29 3.10 5.95 -13.46
C LEU A 29 4.42 5.30 -13.89
N ILE A 30 5.34 5.08 -12.95
CA ILE A 30 6.66 4.53 -13.23
C ILE A 30 6.61 3.02 -13.05
N PRO A 31 6.82 2.20 -14.11
CA PRO A 31 6.89 0.76 -13.96
C PRO A 31 8.02 0.35 -12.99
N PHE A 32 7.71 -0.54 -12.05
CA PHE A 32 8.69 -1.03 -11.06
C PHE A 32 9.97 -1.54 -11.73
N GLN A 33 9.84 -2.24 -12.84
CA GLN A 33 10.95 -2.84 -13.60
C GLN A 33 11.98 -1.79 -14.05
N THR A 34 11.56 -0.56 -14.28
CA THR A 34 12.46 0.53 -14.70
C THR A 34 13.38 0.98 -13.57
N ILE A 35 12.93 0.93 -12.33
CA ILE A 35 13.67 1.44 -11.17
C ILE A 35 14.33 0.32 -10.34
N MET A 36 13.99 -0.95 -10.57
CA MET A 36 14.36 -2.06 -9.69
C MET A 36 15.86 -2.20 -9.46
N ILE A 37 16.70 -2.02 -10.49
CA ILE A 37 18.16 -2.14 -10.38
C ILE A 37 18.74 -0.98 -9.57
N SER A 38 18.27 0.25 -9.84
CA SER A 38 18.68 1.44 -9.09
C SER A 38 18.25 1.35 -7.62
N LEU A 39 17.06 0.86 -7.37
CA LEU A 39 16.53 0.62 -6.02
C LEU A 39 17.40 -0.39 -5.27
N LEU A 40 17.71 -1.54 -5.90
CA LEU A 40 18.60 -2.56 -5.31
C LEU A 40 19.95 -1.94 -4.94
N LYS A 41 20.55 -1.15 -5.83
CA LYS A 41 21.82 -0.47 -5.58
C LYS A 41 21.76 0.47 -4.38
N VAL A 42 20.72 1.29 -4.29
CA VAL A 42 20.50 2.19 -3.14
C VAL A 42 20.37 1.38 -1.86
N MET A 43 19.51 0.35 -1.84
CA MET A 43 19.26 -0.47 -0.65
C MET A 43 20.51 -1.24 -0.20
N THR A 44 21.35 -1.66 -1.13
CA THR A 44 22.64 -2.27 -0.81
C THR A 44 23.61 -1.26 -0.20
N THR A 45 23.68 -0.05 -0.76
CA THR A 45 24.57 1.02 -0.26
C THR A 45 24.24 1.43 1.17
N ILE A 46 22.96 1.44 1.54
CA ILE A 46 22.50 1.78 2.90
C ILE A 46 22.36 0.56 3.82
N ASN A 47 22.83 -0.63 3.40
CA ASN A 47 22.78 -1.89 4.13
C ASN A 47 21.37 -2.37 4.53
N PHE A 48 20.36 -2.08 3.72
CA PHE A 48 18.97 -2.55 3.89
C PHE A 48 18.61 -3.73 2.98
N SER A 49 19.50 -4.12 2.07
CA SER A 49 19.36 -5.34 1.26
C SER A 49 19.49 -6.58 2.15
N GLY A 50 18.71 -7.63 1.87
CA GLY A 50 18.64 -8.84 2.69
C GLY A 50 17.85 -8.72 3.99
N SER A 51 17.28 -7.56 4.29
CA SER A 51 16.57 -7.24 5.54
C SER A 51 15.06 -7.23 5.35
N LYS A 52 14.31 -7.89 6.27
CA LYS A 52 12.83 -7.78 6.34
C LYS A 52 12.38 -6.35 6.57
N VAL A 53 13.12 -5.59 7.38
CA VAL A 53 12.83 -4.18 7.65
C VAL A 53 13.03 -3.35 6.37
N GLY A 54 14.11 -3.60 5.65
CA GLY A 54 14.37 -2.94 4.36
C GLY A 54 13.26 -3.20 3.34
N LEU A 55 12.79 -4.44 3.24
CA LEU A 55 11.65 -4.81 2.40
C LEU A 55 10.36 -4.08 2.84
N GLY A 56 10.09 -4.04 4.14
CA GLY A 56 8.92 -3.33 4.68
C GLY A 56 8.93 -1.84 4.39
N ILE A 57 10.08 -1.17 4.49
CA ILE A 57 10.23 0.26 4.15
C ILE A 57 9.93 0.50 2.66
N GLN A 58 10.36 -0.40 1.78
CA GLN A 58 10.08 -0.30 0.35
C GLN A 58 8.59 -0.47 0.05
N TYR A 59 7.93 -1.45 0.66
CA TYR A 59 6.48 -1.62 0.52
C TYR A 59 5.72 -0.40 1.04
N TRP A 60 6.14 0.17 2.15
CA TRP A 60 5.56 1.42 2.63
C TRP A 60 5.73 2.55 1.62
N GLY A 61 6.94 2.69 1.04
CA GLY A 61 7.21 3.69 0.00
C GLY A 61 6.34 3.51 -1.25
N PHE A 62 6.14 2.29 -1.72
CA PHE A 62 5.31 1.99 -2.90
C PHE A 62 3.80 2.07 -2.63
N GLY A 63 3.35 1.79 -1.40
CA GLY A 63 1.94 1.88 -1.01
C GLY A 63 1.44 3.32 -0.83
N ILE A 64 2.31 4.25 -0.38
CA ILE A 64 1.93 5.65 -0.12
C ILE A 64 1.26 6.33 -1.32
N PRO A 65 1.77 6.26 -2.57
CA PRO A 65 1.17 6.95 -3.70
C PRO A 65 -0.27 6.52 -3.96
N MET A 66 -0.52 5.21 -4.04
CA MET A 66 -1.85 4.64 -4.27
C MET A 66 -2.81 4.94 -3.13
N ALA A 67 -2.38 4.71 -1.89
CA ALA A 67 -3.17 5.02 -0.72
C ALA A 67 -3.54 6.51 -0.65
N THR A 68 -2.58 7.41 -0.91
CA THR A 68 -2.84 8.85 -0.93
C THR A 68 -3.81 9.24 -2.04
N PHE A 69 -3.68 8.65 -3.22
CA PHE A 69 -4.60 8.87 -4.34
C PHE A 69 -6.03 8.46 -4.00
N ILE A 70 -6.22 7.27 -3.44
CA ILE A 70 -7.55 6.75 -3.06
C ILE A 70 -8.16 7.64 -1.97
N PHE A 71 -7.41 7.96 -0.91
CA PHE A 71 -7.91 8.85 0.15
C PHE A 71 -8.23 10.25 -0.36
N PHE A 72 -7.42 10.79 -1.27
CA PHE A 72 -7.67 12.12 -1.85
C PHE A 72 -8.99 12.15 -2.61
N ASN A 73 -9.25 11.20 -3.49
CA ASN A 73 -10.49 11.14 -4.27
C ASN A 73 -11.72 10.98 -3.36
N PHE A 74 -11.62 10.19 -2.30
CA PHE A 74 -12.71 10.07 -1.34
C PHE A 74 -12.88 11.36 -0.52
N MET A 75 -11.79 12.03 -0.15
CA MET A 75 -11.81 13.28 0.60
C MET A 75 -12.58 14.37 -0.15
N GLU A 76 -12.48 14.41 -1.49
CA GLU A 76 -13.21 15.37 -2.33
C GLU A 76 -14.74 15.21 -2.23
N THR A 77 -15.23 14.05 -1.80
CA THR A 77 -16.67 13.80 -1.60
C THR A 77 -17.18 14.28 -0.25
N ILE A 78 -16.30 14.58 0.71
CA ILE A 78 -16.67 15.04 2.06
C ILE A 78 -16.86 16.55 2.03
N PRO A 79 -18.08 17.06 2.36
CA PRO A 79 -18.36 18.49 2.39
C PRO A 79 -17.43 19.25 3.35
N ARG A 80 -17.02 20.46 2.96
CA ARG A 80 -16.13 21.31 3.77
C ARG A 80 -16.79 21.88 5.00
N GLU A 81 -18.11 21.98 4.98
CA GLU A 81 -18.96 22.45 6.08
C GLU A 81 -18.77 21.62 7.35
N ILE A 82 -18.36 20.34 7.20
CA ILE A 82 -18.03 19.46 8.33
C ILE A 82 -16.79 19.98 9.06
N ASP A 83 -15.74 20.36 8.31
CA ASP A 83 -14.53 20.96 8.88
C ASP A 83 -14.83 22.32 9.52
N GLU A 84 -15.64 23.16 8.86
CA GLU A 84 -16.03 24.48 9.37
C GLU A 84 -16.80 24.37 10.68
N SER A 85 -17.74 23.44 10.77
CA SER A 85 -18.47 23.17 12.01
C SER A 85 -17.53 22.78 13.16
N ALA A 86 -16.57 21.88 12.89
CA ALA A 86 -15.57 21.49 13.89
C ALA A 86 -14.67 22.65 14.34
N TYR A 87 -14.34 23.58 13.44
CA TYR A 87 -13.57 24.78 13.79
C TYR A 87 -14.41 25.75 14.65
N ILE A 88 -15.70 25.90 14.38
CA ILE A 88 -16.62 26.70 15.22
C ILE A 88 -16.67 26.11 16.64
N ASP A 89 -16.67 24.79 16.77
CA ASP A 89 -16.61 24.07 18.05
C ASP A 89 -15.23 24.13 18.74
N GLY A 90 -14.27 24.86 18.16
CA GLY A 90 -12.94 25.08 18.74
C GLY A 90 -11.93 23.96 18.48
N ALA A 91 -12.20 23.03 17.54
CA ALA A 91 -11.23 22.03 17.15
C ALA A 91 -10.12 22.65 16.28
N ASP A 92 -8.86 22.29 16.52
CA ASP A 92 -7.76 22.58 15.62
C ASP A 92 -7.74 21.59 14.43
N THR A 93 -6.91 21.85 13.43
CA THR A 93 -6.81 21.02 12.22
C THR A 93 -6.56 19.54 12.51
N PHE A 94 -5.73 19.22 13.51
CA PHE A 94 -5.44 17.83 13.85
C PHE A 94 -6.59 17.14 14.57
N LYS A 95 -7.27 17.84 15.46
CA LYS A 95 -8.49 17.34 16.12
C LYS A 95 -9.62 17.16 15.12
N THR A 96 -9.84 18.14 14.23
CA THR A 96 -10.80 18.02 13.13
C THR A 96 -10.52 16.79 12.29
N PHE A 97 -9.28 16.59 11.86
CA PHE A 97 -8.92 15.39 11.12
C PHE A 97 -9.17 14.11 11.93
N SER A 98 -8.61 14.01 13.14
CA SER A 98 -8.58 12.75 13.88
C SER A 98 -9.95 12.33 14.46
N LEU A 99 -10.76 13.30 14.92
CA LEU A 99 -12.01 13.03 15.63
C LEU A 99 -13.25 13.12 14.72
N VAL A 100 -13.18 13.88 13.63
CA VAL A 100 -14.32 14.11 12.75
C VAL A 100 -14.11 13.46 11.38
N ILE A 101 -13.04 13.81 10.69
CA ILE A 101 -12.83 13.37 9.29
C ILE A 101 -12.36 11.90 9.22
N PHE A 102 -11.37 11.50 10.02
CA PHE A 102 -10.81 10.15 9.95
C PHE A 102 -11.84 9.03 10.21
N PRO A 103 -12.79 9.18 11.15
CA PRO A 103 -13.91 8.23 11.30
C PRO A 103 -14.77 8.07 10.04
N LEU A 104 -14.98 9.14 9.27
CA LEU A 104 -15.72 9.11 8.00
C LEU A 104 -14.95 8.34 6.91
N LEU A 105 -13.61 8.29 7.01
CA LEU A 105 -12.75 7.54 6.09
C LEU A 105 -12.69 6.04 6.40
N LYS A 106 -13.47 5.53 7.35
CA LYS A 106 -13.37 4.13 7.79
C LYS A 106 -13.52 3.14 6.64
N SER A 107 -14.54 3.31 5.79
CA SER A 107 -14.79 2.43 4.65
C SER A 107 -13.62 2.44 3.67
N VAL A 108 -13.18 3.62 3.23
CA VAL A 108 -12.05 3.74 2.31
C VAL A 108 -10.72 3.29 2.92
N THR A 109 -10.57 3.41 4.25
CA THR A 109 -9.39 2.89 4.96
C THR A 109 -9.31 1.36 4.83
N PHE A 110 -10.42 0.66 5.01
CA PHE A 110 -10.46 -0.79 4.78
C PHE A 110 -10.16 -1.15 3.32
N THR A 111 -10.68 -0.39 2.36
CA THR A 111 -10.38 -0.60 0.93
C THR A 111 -8.88 -0.48 0.66
N VAL A 112 -8.23 0.56 1.17
CA VAL A 112 -6.77 0.75 1.04
C VAL A 112 -6.00 -0.41 1.68
N ILE A 113 -6.37 -0.81 2.90
CA ILE A 113 -5.75 -1.95 3.60
C ILE A 113 -5.85 -3.22 2.75
N VAL A 114 -7.03 -3.50 2.19
CA VAL A 114 -7.22 -4.72 1.37
C VAL A 114 -6.34 -4.67 0.12
N ILE A 115 -6.33 -3.55 -0.59
CA ILE A 115 -5.53 -3.39 -1.81
C ILE A 115 -4.04 -3.58 -1.48
N ASP A 116 -3.53 -2.91 -0.45
CA ASP A 116 -2.12 -2.99 -0.07
C ASP A 116 -1.75 -4.41 0.41
N VAL A 117 -2.57 -5.03 1.25
CA VAL A 117 -2.32 -6.40 1.74
C VAL A 117 -2.31 -7.40 0.60
N MET A 118 -3.27 -7.33 -0.32
CA MET A 118 -3.35 -8.24 -1.45
C MET A 118 -2.17 -8.06 -2.41
N TRP A 119 -1.77 -6.83 -2.68
CA TRP A 119 -0.63 -6.52 -3.53
C TRP A 119 0.68 -6.99 -2.88
N ILE A 120 0.95 -6.62 -1.63
CA ILE A 120 2.18 -6.96 -0.90
C ILE A 120 2.29 -8.48 -0.71
N TRP A 121 1.19 -9.15 -0.35
CA TRP A 121 1.20 -10.61 -0.13
C TRP A 121 1.55 -11.38 -1.39
N ASN A 122 1.02 -10.96 -2.54
CA ASN A 122 1.22 -11.67 -3.80
C ASN A 122 2.49 -11.22 -4.57
N ASP A 123 3.23 -10.25 -4.02
CA ASP A 123 4.44 -9.78 -4.69
C ASP A 123 5.56 -10.84 -4.64
N PHE A 124 6.14 -11.04 -5.79
CA PHE A 124 7.27 -11.95 -6.02
C PHE A 124 8.56 -11.20 -6.33
N LEU A 125 8.46 -10.16 -7.16
CA LEU A 125 9.63 -9.58 -7.80
C LEU A 125 10.49 -8.75 -6.84
N LEU A 126 9.88 -7.92 -6.01
CA LEU A 126 10.62 -7.13 -5.03
C LEU A 126 11.29 -8.02 -3.96
N PRO A 127 10.60 -9.02 -3.35
CA PRO A 127 11.25 -9.98 -2.46
C PRO A 127 12.39 -10.77 -3.13
N LEU A 128 12.22 -11.18 -4.39
CA LEU A 128 13.25 -11.87 -5.14
C LEU A 128 14.56 -11.06 -5.23
N LEU A 129 14.45 -9.76 -5.48
CA LEU A 129 15.60 -8.87 -5.59
C LEU A 129 16.22 -8.53 -4.23
N MET A 130 15.39 -8.41 -3.17
CA MET A 130 15.82 -7.82 -1.91
C MET A 130 16.18 -8.83 -0.83
N VAL A 131 15.51 -10.00 -0.78
CA VAL A 131 15.63 -10.94 0.36
C VAL A 131 15.90 -12.38 -0.07
N ASN A 132 16.19 -12.64 -1.33
CA ASN A 132 16.41 -14.01 -1.83
C ASN A 132 17.69 -14.68 -1.30
N SER A 133 18.64 -13.92 -0.78
CA SER A 133 19.95 -14.42 -0.35
C SER A 133 19.92 -15.25 0.93
N SER A 134 18.85 -15.17 1.73
CA SER A 134 18.69 -15.90 2.99
C SER A 134 17.36 -16.60 3.07
N ASN A 135 17.33 -17.86 3.51
CA ASN A 135 16.08 -18.61 3.73
C ASN A 135 15.22 -18.02 4.84
N ASP A 136 15.83 -17.36 5.83
CA ASP A 136 15.12 -16.80 6.98
C ASP A 136 14.34 -15.51 6.63
N THR A 137 14.60 -14.91 5.47
CA THR A 137 14.00 -13.64 5.06
C THR A 137 13.02 -13.78 3.90
N LYS A 138 12.96 -14.92 3.23
CA LYS A 138 12.07 -15.16 2.09
C LYS A 138 10.60 -15.01 2.47
N THR A 139 9.81 -14.41 1.56
CA THR A 139 8.34 -14.47 1.65
C THR A 139 7.85 -15.88 1.25
N LEU A 140 6.62 -16.22 1.62
CA LEU A 140 6.05 -17.53 1.30
C LEU A 140 5.94 -17.74 -0.22
N VAL A 141 5.55 -16.71 -0.97
CA VAL A 141 5.48 -16.74 -2.44
C VAL A 141 6.87 -16.97 -3.04
N LEU A 142 7.88 -16.28 -2.53
CA LEU A 142 9.27 -16.47 -2.98
C LEU A 142 9.82 -17.85 -2.60
N ALA A 143 9.48 -18.37 -1.42
CA ALA A 143 9.88 -19.70 -0.99
C ALA A 143 9.27 -20.80 -1.87
N ALA A 144 8.01 -20.64 -2.29
CA ALA A 144 7.37 -21.57 -3.24
C ALA A 144 8.13 -21.68 -4.57
N TYR A 145 8.68 -20.57 -5.03
CA TYR A 145 9.49 -20.55 -6.27
C TYR A 145 10.79 -21.35 -6.17
N SER A 146 11.32 -21.58 -4.97
CA SER A 146 12.56 -22.37 -4.80
C SER A 146 12.45 -23.84 -5.22
N PHE A 147 11.23 -24.37 -5.36
CA PHE A 147 10.96 -25.72 -5.88
C PHE A 147 10.94 -25.79 -7.42
N VAL A 148 11.00 -24.63 -8.10
CA VAL A 148 11.04 -24.53 -9.55
C VAL A 148 12.50 -24.36 -9.99
N GLY A 149 13.13 -25.44 -10.39
CA GLY A 149 14.52 -25.43 -10.87
C GLY A 149 14.61 -25.34 -12.39
N GLN A 150 15.74 -24.85 -12.90
CA GLN A 150 16.00 -24.74 -14.33
C GLN A 150 16.06 -26.11 -15.04
N PHE A 151 16.60 -27.12 -14.36
CA PHE A 151 16.80 -28.46 -14.92
C PHE A 151 15.98 -29.55 -14.23
N ASN A 152 15.48 -29.26 -13.02
CA ASN A 152 14.69 -30.19 -12.24
C ASN A 152 13.67 -29.42 -11.38
N THR A 153 12.40 -29.55 -11.74
CA THR A 153 11.30 -28.95 -10.98
C THR A 153 10.61 -30.00 -10.14
N GLN A 154 10.56 -29.77 -8.85
CA GLN A 154 9.84 -30.62 -7.91
C GLN A 154 8.35 -30.25 -7.89
N TRP A 155 7.62 -30.64 -8.94
CA TRP A 155 6.24 -30.23 -9.19
C TRP A 155 5.28 -30.41 -8.01
N HIS A 156 5.42 -31.54 -7.29
CA HIS A 156 4.57 -31.83 -6.14
C HIS A 156 4.78 -30.82 -4.99
N TYR A 157 6.03 -30.43 -4.69
CA TYR A 157 6.29 -29.40 -3.68
C TYR A 157 5.96 -28.00 -4.20
N ALA A 158 6.24 -27.71 -5.45
CA ALA A 158 5.91 -26.42 -6.06
C ALA A 158 4.39 -26.17 -5.99
N MET A 159 3.58 -27.14 -6.42
CA MET A 159 2.12 -27.02 -6.38
C MET A 159 1.57 -26.93 -4.94
N ALA A 160 2.07 -27.76 -4.02
CA ALA A 160 1.64 -27.70 -2.63
C ALA A 160 1.98 -26.35 -1.98
N SER A 161 3.18 -25.83 -2.22
CA SER A 161 3.60 -24.53 -1.67
C SER A 161 2.84 -23.36 -2.28
N MET A 162 2.49 -23.42 -3.58
CA MET A 162 1.63 -22.41 -4.22
C MET A 162 0.22 -22.39 -3.62
N VAL A 163 -0.37 -23.56 -3.35
CA VAL A 163 -1.67 -23.64 -2.67
C VAL A 163 -1.58 -23.00 -1.28
N LEU A 164 -0.53 -23.31 -0.51
CA LEU A 164 -0.31 -22.69 0.81
C LEU A 164 -0.09 -21.18 0.72
N ALA A 165 0.58 -20.71 -0.34
CA ALA A 165 0.81 -19.27 -0.56
C ALA A 165 -0.48 -18.52 -0.93
N ILE A 166 -1.43 -19.15 -1.62
CA ILE A 166 -2.71 -18.53 -2.01
C ILE A 166 -3.70 -18.50 -0.84
N LEU A 167 -3.69 -19.47 0.06
CA LEU A 167 -4.68 -19.60 1.13
C LEU A 167 -4.86 -18.32 1.97
N PRO A 168 -3.82 -17.66 2.48
CA PRO A 168 -4.00 -16.43 3.25
C PRO A 168 -4.64 -15.29 2.45
N SER A 169 -4.29 -15.14 1.16
CA SER A 169 -4.93 -14.15 0.28
C SER A 169 -6.43 -14.39 0.15
N VAL A 170 -6.83 -15.65 -0.06
CA VAL A 170 -8.25 -16.03 -0.18
C VAL A 170 -9.00 -15.78 1.13
N VAL A 171 -8.40 -16.16 2.25
CA VAL A 171 -9.01 -15.92 3.58
C VAL A 171 -9.18 -14.43 3.84
N ILE A 172 -8.15 -13.63 3.61
CA ILE A 172 -8.19 -12.18 3.79
C ILE A 172 -9.25 -11.57 2.88
N PHE A 173 -9.30 -11.98 1.61
CA PHE A 173 -10.30 -11.50 0.67
C PHE A 173 -11.73 -11.82 1.13
N ILE A 174 -12.01 -13.06 1.52
CA ILE A 174 -13.34 -13.48 2.01
C ILE A 174 -13.77 -12.66 3.23
N LEU A 175 -12.85 -12.41 4.16
CA LEU A 175 -13.15 -11.65 5.37
C LEU A 175 -13.39 -10.16 5.09
N LEU A 176 -12.71 -9.60 4.09
CA LEU A 176 -12.68 -8.16 3.85
C LEU A 176 -13.49 -7.70 2.63
N GLN A 177 -14.00 -8.61 1.79
CA GLN A 177 -14.74 -8.30 0.56
C GLN A 177 -15.93 -7.36 0.77
N LYS A 178 -16.63 -7.47 1.90
CA LYS A 178 -17.76 -6.60 2.23
C LYS A 178 -17.36 -5.11 2.32
N TYR A 179 -16.16 -4.82 2.81
CA TYR A 179 -15.67 -3.45 2.93
C TYR A 179 -15.24 -2.85 1.59
N ILE A 180 -14.81 -3.71 0.63
CA ILE A 180 -14.47 -3.28 -0.74
C ILE A 180 -15.73 -2.78 -1.44
N VAL A 181 -16.83 -3.54 -1.35
CA VAL A 181 -18.10 -3.18 -2.00
C VAL A 181 -18.65 -1.88 -1.44
N GLU A 182 -18.65 -1.71 -0.12
CA GLU A 182 -19.10 -0.48 0.53
C GLU A 182 -18.25 0.74 0.12
N GLY A 183 -16.93 0.58 0.01
CA GLY A 183 -16.02 1.66 -0.38
C GLY A 183 -16.16 2.10 -1.84
N VAL A 184 -16.42 1.17 -2.75
CA VAL A 184 -16.62 1.46 -4.18
C VAL A 184 -17.97 2.14 -4.42
N VAL A 185 -19.03 1.68 -3.75
CA VAL A 185 -20.38 2.25 -3.88
C VAL A 185 -20.48 3.64 -3.23
N ALA A 186 -19.73 3.91 -2.16
CA ALA A 186 -19.70 5.22 -1.52
C ALA A 186 -18.94 6.29 -2.34
N GLY A 187 -18.14 5.89 -3.32
CA GLY A 187 -17.38 6.78 -4.22
C GLY A 187 -17.98 6.92 -5.63
N ALA A 188 -19.12 6.28 -5.92
CA ALA A 188 -19.85 6.35 -7.18
C ALA A 188 -21.11 7.21 -7.02
#